data_ed8f5cd55556754a57dfe79891de5359
#
_entry.id   ed8f5cd55556754a57dfe79891de5359
#
_cell.length_a   1.000
_cell.length_b   1.000
_cell.length_c   1.000
_cell.angle_alpha   90.00
_cell.angle_beta   90.00
_cell.angle_gamma   90.00
#
_symmetry.space_group_name_H-M   'P 1'
#
loop_
_entity.id
_entity.type
_entity.pdbx_description
1 polymer ?
#
loop_
_entity_poly.entity_id
_entity_poly.type
_entity_poly.pdbx_seq_one_letter_code
_entity_poly.pdbx_strand_id
1 'polypeptide(L)'
;MDKRKRFLAIGLIGLGVLLIFGKWLSFFTIAALFFLVFGIYRIRRGEQVKTGYIFLAIGGGIILLDNFMLVLAILMISLGFYYAKIRKTQPQGNYVQKQNITSSVHWNRDPWSLRNTSMWHVLGELDIDLSLAIVEGQSNILMFQGIVGDVDLVIPEDYGVEIEAFVLFGQIDFGPDKETGMLNRLYWKSPNYDAREQKVKIMISYLVGDVDIRLT
;
A
#
# COMPACT_ATOMS: atom_id res chain seq x y z
N MET A 1 -34.05 34.84 -36.78
CA MET A 1 -33.48 33.52 -37.00
C MET A 1 -34.19 32.54 -36.08
N ASP A 2 -34.92 31.63 -36.68
CA ASP A 2 -35.86 30.75 -36.00
C ASP A 2 -35.15 29.89 -34.94
N LYS A 3 -35.71 29.79 -33.72
CA LYS A 3 -35.09 29.00 -32.62
C LYS A 3 -34.74 27.57 -33.06
N ARG A 4 -35.56 26.98 -33.96
CA ARG A 4 -35.33 25.66 -34.56
C ARG A 4 -34.02 25.60 -35.40
N LYS A 5 -33.75 26.64 -36.18
CA LYS A 5 -32.53 26.70 -37.03
C LYS A 5 -31.26 26.91 -36.22
N ARG A 6 -31.32 27.62 -35.08
CA ARG A 6 -30.21 27.74 -34.13
C ARG A 6 -29.91 26.39 -33.45
N PHE A 7 -30.91 25.66 -33.09
CA PHE A 7 -30.75 24.33 -32.43
C PHE A 7 -30.12 23.33 -33.43
N LEU A 8 -30.55 23.33 -34.70
CA LEU A 8 -29.96 22.51 -35.74
C LEU A 8 -28.50 22.90 -36.04
N ALA A 9 -28.19 24.20 -36.08
CA ALA A 9 -26.83 24.66 -36.33
C ALA A 9 -25.87 24.26 -35.18
N ILE A 10 -26.30 24.40 -33.92
CA ILE A 10 -25.54 23.98 -32.74
C ILE A 10 -25.36 22.46 -32.74
N GLY A 11 -26.38 21.70 -33.10
CA GLY A 11 -26.31 20.27 -33.23
C GLY A 11 -25.32 19.80 -34.32
N LEU A 12 -25.34 20.47 -35.49
CA LEU A 12 -24.41 20.15 -36.58
C LEU A 12 -22.97 20.54 -36.27
N ILE A 13 -22.74 21.65 -35.58
CA ILE A 13 -21.40 22.05 -35.10
C ILE A 13 -20.90 21.06 -34.06
N GLY A 14 -21.76 20.67 -33.09
CA GLY A 14 -21.43 19.65 -32.10
C GLY A 14 -21.08 18.30 -32.71
N LEU A 15 -21.85 17.88 -33.72
CA LEU A 15 -21.59 16.65 -34.49
C LEU A 15 -20.26 16.73 -35.26
N GLY A 16 -19.96 17.89 -35.87
CA GLY A 16 -18.70 18.12 -36.58
C GLY A 16 -17.48 18.07 -35.67
N VAL A 17 -17.57 18.69 -34.50
CA VAL A 17 -16.54 18.61 -33.45
C VAL A 17 -16.36 17.18 -32.98
N LEU A 18 -17.47 16.44 -32.77
CA LEU A 18 -17.47 15.05 -32.35
C LEU A 18 -16.84 14.10 -33.36
N LEU A 19 -17.01 14.41 -34.69
CA LEU A 19 -16.38 13.67 -35.78
C LEU A 19 -14.87 13.96 -35.91
N ILE A 20 -14.43 15.19 -35.62
CA ILE A 20 -13.00 15.56 -35.64
C ILE A 20 -12.27 14.86 -34.48
N PHE A 21 -12.88 14.82 -33.33
CA PHE A 21 -12.33 14.15 -32.14
C PHE A 21 -12.70 12.66 -32.05
N GLY A 22 -13.54 12.13 -32.92
CA GLY A 22 -14.07 10.78 -32.90
C GLY A 22 -13.02 9.67 -33.05
N LYS A 23 -11.82 10.00 -33.57
CA LYS A 23 -10.67 9.10 -33.55
C LYS A 23 -10.07 8.91 -32.14
N TRP A 24 -10.36 9.80 -31.21
CA TRP A 24 -9.85 9.82 -29.85
C TRP A 24 -10.91 9.45 -28.80
N LEU A 25 -12.20 9.48 -29.20
CA LEU A 25 -13.33 9.10 -28.35
C LEU A 25 -13.86 7.74 -28.76
N SER A 26 -13.64 6.74 -27.93
CA SER A 26 -14.27 5.44 -28.03
C SER A 26 -15.80 5.59 -27.92
N PHE A 27 -16.56 4.71 -28.59
CA PHE A 27 -18.01 4.63 -28.42
C PHE A 27 -18.40 4.51 -26.92
N PHE A 28 -17.62 3.79 -26.17
CA PHE A 28 -17.80 3.63 -24.72
C PHE A 28 -17.62 4.92 -23.95
N THR A 29 -16.65 5.76 -24.33
CA THR A 29 -16.45 7.09 -23.71
C THR A 29 -17.65 8.01 -23.94
N ILE A 30 -18.24 7.99 -25.15
CA ILE A 30 -19.45 8.78 -25.47
C ILE A 30 -20.64 8.32 -24.64
N ALA A 31 -20.85 6.99 -24.55
CA ALA A 31 -21.90 6.40 -23.72
C ALA A 31 -21.71 6.76 -22.25
N ALA A 32 -20.47 6.69 -21.75
CA ALA A 32 -20.15 7.03 -20.37
C ALA A 32 -20.44 8.50 -20.06
N LEU A 33 -20.08 9.45 -20.96
CA LEU A 33 -20.40 10.86 -20.82
C LEU A 33 -21.92 11.09 -20.76
N PHE A 34 -22.70 10.36 -21.56
CA PHE A 34 -24.16 10.41 -21.50
C PHE A 34 -24.68 9.99 -20.12
N PHE A 35 -24.17 8.88 -19.58
CA PHE A 35 -24.52 8.43 -18.23
C PHE A 35 -24.15 9.44 -17.13
N LEU A 36 -22.97 10.06 -17.24
CA LEU A 36 -22.52 11.09 -16.30
C LEU A 36 -23.45 12.33 -16.33
N VAL A 37 -23.71 12.87 -17.52
CA VAL A 37 -24.57 14.03 -17.68
C VAL A 37 -26.00 13.74 -17.18
N PHE A 38 -26.53 12.57 -17.52
CA PHE A 38 -27.86 12.16 -17.07
C PHE A 38 -27.93 11.92 -15.55
N GLY A 39 -26.86 11.35 -14.99
CA GLY A 39 -26.71 11.18 -13.53
C GLY A 39 -26.71 12.52 -12.80
N ILE A 40 -25.90 13.48 -13.24
CA ILE A 40 -25.84 14.83 -12.68
C ILE A 40 -27.22 15.54 -12.81
N TYR A 41 -27.85 15.43 -13.97
CA TYR A 41 -29.17 16.02 -14.21
C TYR A 41 -30.22 15.49 -13.23
N ARG A 42 -30.25 14.17 -12.97
CA ARG A 42 -31.19 13.55 -12.02
C ARG A 42 -30.94 13.97 -10.58
N ILE A 43 -29.68 14.06 -10.17
CA ILE A 43 -29.31 14.51 -8.83
C ILE A 43 -29.73 15.97 -8.63
N ARG A 44 -29.53 16.83 -9.62
CA ARG A 44 -29.92 18.26 -9.54
C ARG A 44 -31.43 18.47 -9.46
N ARG A 45 -32.22 17.58 -10.07
CA ARG A 45 -33.69 17.65 -9.97
C ARG A 45 -34.26 17.16 -8.65
N GLY A 46 -33.50 16.42 -7.85
CA GLY A 46 -33.94 15.92 -6.54
C GLY A 46 -34.95 14.76 -6.58
N GLU A 47 -35.42 14.36 -7.76
CA GLU A 47 -36.55 13.39 -7.88
C GLU A 47 -36.12 11.93 -7.61
N GLN A 48 -34.88 11.54 -7.84
CA GLN A 48 -34.35 10.19 -7.58
C GLN A 48 -32.82 10.22 -7.43
N VAL A 49 -32.33 10.77 -6.34
CA VAL A 49 -30.91 10.97 -6.06
C VAL A 49 -30.13 9.64 -6.10
N LYS A 50 -30.70 8.54 -5.58
CA LYS A 50 -30.08 7.21 -5.62
C LYS A 50 -29.83 6.73 -7.05
N THR A 51 -30.79 6.89 -7.95
CA THR A 51 -30.65 6.50 -9.36
C THR A 51 -29.61 7.38 -10.07
N GLY A 52 -29.52 8.67 -9.73
CA GLY A 52 -28.47 9.55 -10.23
C GLY A 52 -27.06 9.09 -9.86
N TYR A 53 -26.84 8.65 -8.62
CA TYR A 53 -25.54 8.09 -8.20
C TYR A 53 -25.22 6.77 -8.93
N ILE A 54 -26.21 5.92 -9.20
CA ILE A 54 -26.00 4.69 -9.98
C ILE A 54 -25.52 5.03 -11.40
N PHE A 55 -26.14 6.01 -12.06
CA PHE A 55 -25.71 6.45 -13.39
C PHE A 55 -24.30 7.05 -13.37
N LEU A 56 -23.93 7.81 -12.32
CA LEU A 56 -22.58 8.31 -12.15
C LEU A 56 -21.56 7.18 -11.94
N ALA A 57 -21.90 6.19 -11.15
CA ALA A 57 -21.04 5.03 -10.91
C ALA A 57 -20.82 4.20 -12.20
N ILE A 58 -21.88 3.98 -12.99
CA ILE A 58 -21.79 3.27 -14.26
C ILE A 58 -20.95 4.06 -15.27
N GLY A 59 -21.23 5.36 -15.46
CA GLY A 59 -20.48 6.22 -16.38
C GLY A 59 -19.01 6.33 -16.00
N GLY A 60 -18.71 6.52 -14.71
CA GLY A 60 -17.34 6.53 -14.19
C GLY A 60 -16.64 5.19 -14.37
N GLY A 61 -17.33 4.08 -14.12
CA GLY A 61 -16.80 2.72 -14.32
C GLY A 61 -16.43 2.46 -15.78
N ILE A 62 -17.29 2.85 -16.73
CA ILE A 62 -17.02 2.70 -18.17
C ILE A 62 -15.77 3.50 -18.58
N ILE A 63 -15.61 4.75 -18.10
CA ILE A 63 -14.42 5.57 -18.41
C ILE A 63 -13.15 4.93 -17.86
N LEU A 64 -13.19 4.41 -16.64
CA LEU A 64 -12.06 3.74 -16.02
C LEU A 64 -11.64 2.48 -16.79
N LEU A 65 -12.60 1.70 -17.26
CA LEU A 65 -12.35 0.48 -18.04
C LEU A 65 -11.87 0.77 -19.45
N ASP A 66 -12.46 1.75 -20.14
CA ASP A 66 -12.09 2.14 -21.50
C ASP A 66 -10.68 2.78 -21.55
N ASN A 67 -10.29 3.48 -20.49
CA ASN A 67 -8.99 4.13 -20.36
C ASN A 67 -8.08 3.43 -19.33
N PHE A 68 -8.23 2.13 -19.14
CA PHE A 68 -7.49 1.38 -18.11
C PHE A 68 -5.97 1.59 -18.18
N MET A 69 -5.39 1.61 -19.38
CA MET A 69 -3.95 1.85 -19.57
C MET A 69 -3.53 3.25 -19.10
N LEU A 70 -4.37 4.27 -19.33
CA LEU A 70 -4.11 5.63 -18.89
C LEU A 70 -4.21 5.74 -17.35
N VAL A 71 -5.22 5.12 -16.76
CA VAL A 71 -5.36 5.03 -15.29
C VAL A 71 -4.16 4.34 -14.68
N LEU A 72 -3.73 3.21 -15.27
CA LEU A 72 -2.55 2.48 -14.82
C LEU A 72 -1.29 3.34 -14.93
N ALA A 73 -1.10 4.07 -16.03
CA ALA A 73 0.03 4.98 -16.21
C ALA A 73 0.06 6.09 -15.14
N ILE A 74 -1.08 6.74 -14.87
CA ILE A 74 -1.19 7.76 -13.81
C ILE A 74 -0.87 7.18 -12.44
N LEU A 75 -1.35 5.96 -12.17
CA LEU A 75 -1.10 5.26 -10.93
C LEU A 75 0.40 4.95 -10.76
N MET A 76 1.05 4.45 -11.82
CA MET A 76 2.49 4.19 -11.84
C MET A 76 3.31 5.46 -11.64
N ILE A 77 2.95 6.57 -12.32
CA ILE A 77 3.61 7.87 -12.17
C ILE A 77 3.42 8.40 -10.74
N SER A 78 2.21 8.31 -10.18
CA SER A 78 1.90 8.72 -8.81
C SER A 78 2.70 7.94 -7.79
N LEU A 79 2.79 6.61 -7.95
CA LEU A 79 3.63 5.75 -7.13
C LEU A 79 5.12 6.12 -7.27
N GLY A 80 5.58 6.42 -8.48
CA GLY A 80 6.96 6.86 -8.72
C GLY A 80 7.29 8.16 -7.98
N PHE A 81 6.41 9.16 -8.03
CA PHE A 81 6.56 10.42 -7.28
C PHE A 81 6.50 10.20 -5.75
N TYR A 82 5.59 9.37 -5.28
CA TYR A 82 5.49 9.00 -3.87
C TYR A 82 6.80 8.36 -3.38
N TYR A 83 7.33 7.41 -4.16
CA TYR A 83 8.60 6.73 -3.87
C TYR A 83 9.81 7.69 -3.91
N ALA A 84 9.85 8.61 -4.87
CA ALA A 84 10.90 9.63 -4.97
C ALA A 84 10.89 10.60 -3.77
N LYS A 85 9.70 10.91 -3.24
CA LYS A 85 9.53 11.78 -2.07
C LYS A 85 10.00 11.12 -0.77
N ILE A 86 9.74 9.82 -0.58
CA ILE A 86 10.16 9.07 0.61
C ILE A 86 11.68 9.07 0.78
N ARG A 87 12.43 9.01 -0.31
CA ARG A 87 13.91 9.04 -0.25
C ARG A 87 14.51 10.32 0.36
N LYS A 88 13.77 11.43 0.39
CA LYS A 88 14.26 12.70 0.93
C LYS A 88 14.10 12.86 2.45
N THR A 89 13.41 11.95 3.11
CA THR A 89 13.15 11.99 4.56
C THR A 89 14.01 10.96 5.28
N GLN A 90 15.32 10.94 5.01
CA GLN A 90 16.24 10.10 5.78
C GLN A 90 16.60 10.83 7.08
N PRO A 91 16.37 10.25 8.25
CA PRO A 91 16.94 10.75 9.49
C PRO A 91 18.48 10.64 9.42
N GLN A 92 19.16 11.72 9.72
CA GLN A 92 20.63 11.70 9.92
C GLN A 92 20.93 10.87 11.16
N GLY A 93 21.54 9.70 10.99
CA GLY A 93 21.94 8.81 12.07
C GLY A 93 22.42 7.45 11.52
N ASN A 94 22.89 6.58 12.39
CA ASN A 94 23.33 5.20 12.09
C ASN A 94 22.13 4.31 11.62
N TYR A 95 21.58 4.64 10.45
CA TYR A 95 20.40 4.01 9.88
C TYR A 95 20.77 3.28 8.59
N VAL A 96 20.52 1.99 8.56
CA VAL A 96 20.77 1.16 7.38
C VAL A 96 19.45 0.94 6.65
N GLN A 97 19.37 1.45 5.41
CA GLN A 97 18.22 1.18 4.54
C GLN A 97 18.64 0.28 3.39
N LYS A 98 17.99 -0.86 3.27
CA LYS A 98 18.17 -1.81 2.16
C LYS A 98 16.87 -1.95 1.37
N GLN A 99 16.96 -1.89 0.06
CA GLN A 99 15.81 -2.08 -0.85
C GLN A 99 16.25 -3.05 -1.94
N ASN A 100 15.66 -4.22 -1.95
CA ASN A 100 15.98 -5.29 -2.90
C ASN A 100 14.69 -5.89 -3.48
N ILE A 101 14.74 -6.41 -4.68
CA ILE A 101 13.62 -7.21 -5.21
C ILE A 101 13.57 -8.54 -4.46
N THR A 102 14.71 -9.19 -4.28
CA THR A 102 14.84 -10.43 -3.50
C THR A 102 15.83 -10.20 -2.39
N SER A 103 15.48 -10.59 -1.17
CA SER A 103 16.34 -10.47 0.00
C SER A 103 16.32 -11.78 0.78
N SER A 104 17.49 -12.31 1.09
CA SER A 104 17.65 -13.41 2.06
C SER A 104 18.65 -12.93 3.10
N VAL A 105 18.25 -12.90 4.36
CA VAL A 105 19.04 -12.39 5.47
C VAL A 105 19.05 -13.44 6.57
N HIS A 106 20.23 -13.90 6.92
CA HIS A 106 20.43 -14.88 7.98
C HIS A 106 21.33 -14.28 9.07
N TRP A 107 20.71 -13.67 10.07
CA TRP A 107 21.38 -13.14 11.26
C TRP A 107 21.22 -14.08 12.45
N ASN A 108 21.30 -15.37 12.19
CA ASN A 108 21.12 -16.46 13.15
C ASN A 108 22.38 -17.34 13.33
N ARG A 109 23.53 -16.98 12.71
CA ARG A 109 24.75 -17.80 12.74
C ARG A 109 25.92 -17.13 13.43
N ASP A 110 26.13 -15.85 13.16
CA ASP A 110 27.27 -15.09 13.66
C ASP A 110 26.80 -13.85 14.42
N PRO A 111 27.58 -13.35 15.40
CA PRO A 111 27.28 -12.09 16.06
C PRO A 111 27.17 -10.93 15.07
N TRP A 112 26.13 -10.11 15.20
CA TRP A 112 25.84 -9.00 14.29
C TRP A 112 25.52 -7.71 15.04
N SER A 113 25.84 -6.54 14.44
CA SER A 113 25.58 -5.24 15.06
C SER A 113 24.11 -4.84 14.89
N LEU A 114 23.40 -4.66 16.00
CA LEU A 114 22.03 -4.15 16.02
C LEU A 114 22.04 -2.64 15.81
N ARG A 115 21.59 -2.22 14.63
CA ARG A 115 21.45 -0.82 14.22
C ARG A 115 20.06 -0.56 13.73
N ASN A 116 19.65 0.70 13.75
CA ASN A 116 18.41 1.10 13.10
C ASN A 116 18.42 0.64 11.64
N THR A 117 17.57 -0.34 11.32
CA THR A 117 17.56 -0.98 10.01
C THR A 117 16.16 -0.98 9.44
N SER A 118 16.04 -0.58 8.18
CA SER A 118 14.80 -0.74 7.40
C SER A 118 15.10 -1.51 6.13
N MET A 119 14.36 -2.58 5.93
CA MET A 119 14.44 -3.41 4.73
C MET A 119 13.10 -3.43 4.03
N TRP A 120 13.15 -3.21 2.72
CA TRP A 120 12.00 -3.38 1.85
C TRP A 120 12.34 -4.34 0.72
N HIS A 121 11.51 -5.33 0.48
CA HIS A 121 11.70 -6.31 -0.59
C HIS A 121 10.37 -6.79 -1.19
N VAL A 122 10.45 -7.30 -2.40
CA VAL A 122 9.29 -7.95 -3.04
C VAL A 122 9.16 -9.38 -2.55
N LEU A 123 10.27 -10.12 -2.51
CA LEU A 123 10.37 -11.48 -1.97
C LEU A 123 11.50 -11.48 -0.92
N GLY A 124 11.21 -11.94 0.28
CA GLY A 124 12.19 -11.96 1.36
C GLY A 124 12.06 -13.13 2.31
N GLU A 125 13.22 -13.58 2.80
CA GLU A 125 13.38 -14.54 3.86
C GLU A 125 14.31 -13.93 4.90
N LEU A 126 13.86 -13.86 6.14
CA LEU A 126 14.59 -13.21 7.23
C LEU A 126 14.66 -14.12 8.44
N ASP A 127 15.85 -14.65 8.70
CA ASP A 127 16.15 -15.41 9.93
C ASP A 127 16.96 -14.53 10.87
N ILE A 128 16.37 -14.09 11.95
CA ILE A 128 16.95 -13.12 12.85
C ILE A 128 16.96 -13.64 14.28
N ASP A 129 18.15 -13.78 14.84
CA ASP A 129 18.34 -14.10 16.24
C ASP A 129 18.90 -12.88 16.99
N LEU A 130 18.08 -12.30 17.84
CA LEU A 130 18.47 -11.14 18.65
C LEU A 130 19.40 -11.52 19.80
N SER A 131 19.53 -12.80 20.17
CA SER A 131 20.48 -13.22 21.18
C SER A 131 21.94 -13.06 20.71
N LEU A 132 22.15 -13.04 19.38
CA LEU A 132 23.45 -12.80 18.77
C LEU A 132 23.71 -11.33 18.43
N ALA A 133 22.76 -10.45 18.75
CA ALA A 133 22.86 -9.05 18.41
C ALA A 133 23.74 -8.27 19.37
N ILE A 134 24.73 -7.55 18.83
CA ILE A 134 25.54 -6.60 19.57
C ILE A 134 24.86 -5.23 19.48
N VAL A 135 24.33 -4.74 20.58
CA VAL A 135 23.56 -3.50 20.62
C VAL A 135 24.49 -2.28 20.60
N GLU A 136 24.33 -1.42 19.60
CA GLU A 136 25.04 -0.16 19.47
C GLU A 136 24.12 1.02 19.85
N GLY A 137 23.66 1.12 21.08
CA GLY A 137 22.79 2.23 21.52
C GLY A 137 21.66 1.79 22.45
N GLN A 138 20.95 2.74 23.02
CA GLN A 138 19.89 2.46 23.99
C GLN A 138 18.55 2.07 23.34
N SER A 139 18.31 2.48 22.09
CA SER A 139 17.06 2.21 21.40
C SER A 139 17.33 1.96 19.92
N ASN A 140 16.85 0.84 19.42
CA ASN A 140 17.00 0.44 18.01
C ASN A 140 15.65 0.12 17.39
N ILE A 141 15.52 0.42 16.10
CA ILE A 141 14.31 0.14 15.31
C ILE A 141 14.68 -0.80 14.16
N LEU A 142 14.00 -1.92 14.09
CA LEU A 142 14.05 -2.86 12.98
C LEU A 142 12.73 -2.79 12.23
N MET A 143 12.77 -2.47 10.95
CA MET A 143 11.59 -2.37 10.10
C MET A 143 11.75 -3.29 8.89
N PHE A 144 10.86 -4.26 8.78
CA PHE A 144 10.83 -5.23 7.68
C PHE A 144 9.51 -5.12 6.93
N GLN A 145 9.58 -4.83 5.66
CA GLN A 145 8.39 -4.60 4.84
C GLN A 145 8.56 -5.25 3.48
N GLY A 146 7.49 -5.81 2.96
CA GLY A 146 7.54 -6.44 1.64
C GLY A 146 6.19 -6.87 1.09
N ILE A 147 6.23 -7.50 -0.08
CA ILE A 147 5.05 -8.10 -0.69
C ILE A 147 4.91 -9.54 -0.21
N VAL A 148 5.94 -10.36 -0.37
CA VAL A 148 5.97 -11.74 0.10
C VAL A 148 7.16 -11.90 1.04
N GLY A 149 6.93 -12.42 2.24
CA GLY A 149 7.98 -12.58 3.23
C GLY A 149 7.76 -13.76 4.14
N ASP A 150 8.89 -14.36 4.53
CA ASP A 150 9.00 -15.36 5.56
C ASP A 150 9.95 -14.80 6.63
N VAL A 151 9.51 -14.75 7.89
CA VAL A 151 10.26 -14.11 8.96
C VAL A 151 10.30 -14.99 10.19
N ASP A 152 11.47 -15.52 10.48
CA ASP A 152 11.79 -16.21 11.73
C ASP A 152 12.54 -15.27 12.68
N LEU A 153 11.96 -15.01 13.85
CA LEU A 153 12.50 -14.08 14.82
C LEU A 153 12.65 -14.72 16.20
N VAL A 154 13.87 -14.77 16.70
CA VAL A 154 14.19 -15.23 18.04
C VAL A 154 14.53 -14.04 18.93
N ILE A 155 13.83 -13.90 20.05
CA ILE A 155 13.92 -12.76 20.96
C ILE A 155 14.29 -13.25 22.36
N PRO A 156 15.45 -12.85 22.91
CA PRO A 156 15.82 -13.15 24.26
C PRO A 156 15.03 -12.30 25.26
N GLU A 157 14.73 -12.86 26.44
CA GLU A 157 13.97 -12.18 27.50
C GLU A 157 14.68 -10.95 28.10
N ASP A 158 15.98 -10.80 27.84
CA ASP A 158 16.79 -9.72 28.40
C ASP A 158 16.53 -8.36 27.77
N TYR A 159 15.97 -8.30 26.57
CA TYR A 159 15.67 -7.05 25.88
C TYR A 159 14.30 -6.49 26.25
N GLY A 160 14.19 -5.17 26.24
CA GLY A 160 12.90 -4.47 26.14
C GLY A 160 12.43 -4.47 24.70
N VAL A 161 11.47 -5.34 24.35
CA VAL A 161 11.02 -5.47 22.97
C VAL A 161 9.58 -5.01 22.78
N GLU A 162 9.36 -4.24 21.73
CA GLU A 162 8.04 -3.86 21.22
C GLU A 162 7.90 -4.38 19.79
N ILE A 163 6.87 -5.18 19.54
CA ILE A 163 6.61 -5.82 18.25
C ILE A 163 5.30 -5.31 17.68
N GLU A 164 5.34 -4.90 16.44
CA GLU A 164 4.18 -4.55 15.62
C GLU A 164 4.27 -5.38 14.33
N ALA A 165 3.51 -6.48 14.24
CA ALA A 165 3.47 -7.30 13.04
C ALA A 165 2.11 -7.20 12.36
N PHE A 166 2.12 -7.07 11.04
CA PHE A 166 0.94 -7.04 10.19
C PHE A 166 1.15 -7.91 8.95
N VAL A 167 0.24 -8.87 8.73
CA VAL A 167 0.21 -9.73 7.55
C VAL A 167 -1.20 -9.73 6.97
N LEU A 168 -1.33 -9.29 5.71
CA LEU A 168 -2.64 -9.21 5.06
C LEU A 168 -3.19 -10.60 4.74
N PHE A 169 -2.36 -11.51 4.21
CA PHE A 169 -2.69 -12.91 3.93
C PHE A 169 -1.55 -13.80 4.43
N GLY A 170 -1.84 -14.75 5.32
CA GLY A 170 -0.85 -15.67 5.85
C GLY A 170 -1.04 -15.93 7.33
N GLN A 171 0.05 -16.02 8.08
CA GLN A 171 0.00 -16.32 9.50
C GLN A 171 0.99 -15.49 10.31
N ILE A 172 0.68 -15.31 11.59
CA ILE A 172 1.59 -14.79 12.62
C ILE A 172 1.54 -15.76 13.78
N ASP A 173 2.67 -16.41 14.05
CA ASP A 173 2.84 -17.31 15.17
C ASP A 173 3.66 -16.60 16.26
N PHE A 174 3.12 -16.51 17.48
CA PHE A 174 3.78 -15.90 18.63
C PHE A 174 3.67 -16.82 19.85
N GLY A 175 4.73 -17.55 20.12
CA GLY A 175 4.72 -18.55 21.18
C GLY A 175 3.64 -19.62 20.95
N PRO A 176 2.70 -19.80 21.92
CA PRO A 176 1.59 -20.76 21.77
C PRO A 176 0.44 -20.23 20.90
N ASP A 177 0.39 -18.93 20.66
CA ASP A 177 -0.71 -18.28 19.93
C ASP A 177 -0.42 -18.27 18.44
N LYS A 178 -1.38 -18.76 17.67
CA LYS A 178 -1.29 -18.85 16.21
C LYS A 178 -2.48 -18.17 15.56
N GLU A 179 -2.22 -17.09 14.83
CA GLU A 179 -3.22 -16.40 14.04
C GLU A 179 -3.01 -16.66 12.56
N THR A 180 -3.97 -17.32 11.93
CA THR A 180 -3.93 -17.65 10.50
C THR A 180 -5.15 -17.09 9.81
N GLY A 181 -4.96 -16.45 8.63
CA GLY A 181 -6.08 -15.96 7.83
C GLY A 181 -5.79 -14.67 7.08
N MET A 182 -6.74 -13.75 7.17
CA MET A 182 -6.67 -12.43 6.54
C MET A 182 -6.63 -11.34 7.60
N LEU A 183 -5.81 -10.30 7.35
CA LEU A 183 -5.69 -9.13 8.23
C LEU A 183 -5.16 -9.48 9.63
N ASN A 184 -4.16 -10.38 9.69
CA ASN A 184 -3.53 -10.74 10.96
C ASN A 184 -2.70 -9.55 11.48
N ARG A 185 -2.86 -9.23 12.76
CA ARG A 185 -2.14 -8.13 13.41
C ARG A 185 -1.74 -8.52 14.82
N LEU A 186 -0.46 -8.47 15.09
CA LEU A 186 0.11 -8.66 16.42
C LEU A 186 0.68 -7.33 16.94
N TYR A 187 0.31 -6.97 18.14
CA TYR A 187 0.98 -5.95 18.93
C TYR A 187 1.37 -6.56 20.29
N TRP A 188 2.65 -6.59 20.56
CA TRP A 188 3.16 -7.11 21.80
C TRP A 188 4.29 -6.24 22.35
N LYS A 189 4.33 -6.09 23.66
CA LYS A 189 5.36 -5.35 24.38
C LYS A 189 5.83 -6.19 25.56
N SER A 190 7.14 -6.35 25.72
CA SER A 190 7.70 -7.14 26.83
C SER A 190 7.29 -6.55 28.18
N PRO A 191 7.03 -7.38 29.21
CA PRO A 191 6.52 -6.93 30.51
C PRO A 191 7.37 -5.85 31.20
N ASN A 192 8.69 -5.88 31.02
CA ASN A 192 9.64 -4.95 31.63
C ASN A 192 10.26 -3.98 30.64
N TYR A 193 9.58 -3.66 29.56
CA TYR A 193 10.09 -2.81 28.47
C TYR A 193 10.64 -1.46 28.97
N ASP A 194 9.91 -0.78 29.87
CA ASP A 194 10.27 0.57 30.32
C ASP A 194 11.46 0.55 31.27
N ALA A 195 11.69 -0.56 31.99
CA ALA A 195 12.79 -0.76 32.93
C ALA A 195 14.09 -1.26 32.27
N ARG A 196 14.02 -1.75 31.04
CA ARG A 196 15.21 -2.23 30.31
C ARG A 196 16.00 -1.07 29.73
N GLU A 197 17.32 -1.12 29.84
CA GLU A 197 18.22 -0.13 29.24
C GLU A 197 18.28 -0.27 27.72
N GLN A 198 18.24 -1.51 27.21
CA GLN A 198 18.28 -1.83 25.78
C GLN A 198 16.88 -2.07 25.26
N LYS A 199 16.45 -1.26 24.30
CA LYS A 199 15.11 -1.30 23.73
C LYS A 199 15.18 -1.55 22.22
N VAL A 200 14.34 -2.45 21.75
CA VAL A 200 14.21 -2.78 20.34
C VAL A 200 12.76 -2.71 19.92
N LYS A 201 12.46 -1.84 18.96
CA LYS A 201 11.16 -1.81 18.29
C LYS A 201 11.24 -2.55 16.96
N ILE A 202 10.40 -3.56 16.78
CA ILE A 202 10.35 -4.39 15.59
C ILE A 202 9.02 -4.15 14.89
N MET A 203 9.09 -3.73 13.63
CA MET A 203 7.93 -3.48 12.79
C MET A 203 7.98 -4.38 11.56
N ILE A 204 7.00 -5.26 11.41
CA ILE A 204 6.91 -6.23 10.32
C ILE A 204 5.62 -5.96 9.54
N SER A 205 5.70 -5.86 8.20
CA SER A 205 4.53 -5.61 7.38
C SER A 205 4.64 -6.29 6.01
N TYR A 206 3.79 -7.29 5.77
CA TYR A 206 3.74 -8.02 4.51
C TYR A 206 2.32 -8.11 3.95
N LEU A 207 2.22 -8.17 2.62
CA LEU A 207 0.94 -8.48 1.97
C LEU A 207 0.65 -9.99 2.04
N VAL A 208 1.66 -10.81 1.80
CA VAL A 208 1.58 -12.27 1.96
C VAL A 208 2.78 -12.71 2.77
N GLY A 209 2.59 -13.43 3.87
CA GLY A 209 3.74 -13.83 4.65
C GLY A 209 3.43 -14.78 5.79
N ASP A 210 4.51 -15.38 6.26
CA ASP A 210 4.58 -16.18 7.47
C ASP A 210 5.53 -15.49 8.44
N VAL A 211 5.11 -15.29 9.68
CA VAL A 211 5.92 -14.63 10.70
C VAL A 211 5.92 -15.51 11.95
N ASP A 212 7.06 -16.11 12.28
CA ASP A 212 7.26 -16.94 13.47
C ASP A 212 8.13 -16.16 14.47
N ILE A 213 7.59 -15.93 15.66
CA ILE A 213 8.26 -15.18 16.72
C ILE A 213 8.38 -16.07 17.96
N ARG A 214 9.62 -16.36 18.37
CA ARG A 214 9.95 -17.18 19.52
C ARG A 214 10.63 -16.35 20.60
N LEU A 215 10.16 -16.51 21.83
CA LEU A 215 10.81 -15.96 23.03
C LEU A 215 11.70 -17.03 23.64
N THR A 216 12.96 -16.69 23.97
CA THR A 216 13.96 -17.61 24.54
C THR A 216 14.65 -17.02 25.75
#